data_8a7251822b008fdbdf057ea5fbfe9d4f
#
_entry.id   8a7251822b008fdbdf057ea5fbfe9d4f
#
_cell.length_a   1.000
_cell.length_b   1.000
_cell.length_c   1.000
_cell.angle_alpha   90.00
_cell.angle_beta   90.00
_cell.angle_gamma   90.00
#
_symmetry.space_group_name_H-M   'P 1'
#
loop_
_entity.id
_entity.type
_entity.pdbx_description
1 polymer ?
#
loop_
_entity_poly.entity_id
_entity_poly.type
_entity_poly.pdbx_seq_one_letter_code
_entity_poly.pdbx_strand_id
1 'polypeptide(L)'
;MIIPRIKYFAESYEEQTKKNRTANLVGAGGVVGSIGAAVGYNRVANKLGTKKIDNQAQKHLEKGTNLINAESEKLVRDARLRRDIAGTALKDKARRDISGKGPFGAGKIRREFAKDLRAENQKLAETEKSISNFMNARRADLSRRVSGAVERSKAVMKRKNSNRALAIGTAGIGLSLAARKLIKSRRKQEGSVMIDASNLYNIPDENDNTKN
;
A
#
# COMPACT_ATOMS: atom_id res chain seq x y z
N MET A 1 -46.47 59.04 14.20
CA MET A 1 -46.08 58.16 13.03
C MET A 1 -44.68 57.60 13.22
N ILE A 2 -44.49 56.55 14.08
CA ILE A 2 -43.17 55.97 14.45
C ILE A 2 -43.02 54.51 14.06
N ILE A 3 -44.01 53.93 13.36
CA ILE A 3 -44.07 52.46 13.14
C ILE A 3 -43.21 51.93 11.95
N PRO A 4 -42.87 52.65 10.85
CA PRO A 4 -42.14 52.07 9.77
C PRO A 4 -40.66 51.75 10.06
N ARG A 5 -39.97 52.51 10.91
CA ARG A 5 -38.54 52.36 11.24
C ARG A 5 -38.23 51.07 12.02
N ILE A 6 -39.10 50.67 12.95
CA ILE A 6 -38.88 49.46 13.77
C ILE A 6 -39.01 48.19 12.94
N LYS A 7 -39.89 48.16 11.93
CA LYS A 7 -40.05 47.04 11.02
C LYS A 7 -38.83 46.79 10.16
N TYR A 8 -38.23 47.85 9.64
CA TYR A 8 -36.99 47.77 8.82
C TYR A 8 -35.79 47.27 9.65
N PHE A 9 -35.66 47.67 10.91
CA PHE A 9 -34.58 47.16 11.77
C PHE A 9 -34.77 45.68 12.13
N ALA A 10 -36.00 45.25 12.40
CA ALA A 10 -36.29 43.86 12.69
C ALA A 10 -36.04 42.94 11.47
N GLU A 11 -36.43 43.33 10.27
CA GLU A 11 -36.19 42.56 9.03
C GLU A 11 -34.70 42.50 8.70
N SER A 12 -33.94 43.56 8.89
CA SER A 12 -32.47 43.57 8.66
C SER A 12 -31.74 42.69 9.67
N TYR A 13 -32.21 42.64 10.91
CA TYR A 13 -31.63 41.77 11.97
C TYR A 13 -31.90 40.30 11.72
N GLU A 14 -33.13 39.93 11.32
CA GLU A 14 -33.45 38.57 10.94
C GLU A 14 -32.68 38.10 9.71
N GLU A 15 -32.54 38.93 8.71
CA GLU A 15 -31.79 38.65 7.50
C GLU A 15 -30.28 38.45 7.81
N GLN A 16 -29.70 39.31 8.64
CA GLN A 16 -28.34 39.16 9.15
C GLN A 16 -28.14 37.86 9.94
N THR A 17 -29.11 37.50 10.77
CA THR A 17 -29.06 36.29 11.58
C THR A 17 -29.15 35.02 10.70
N LYS A 18 -30.03 35.00 9.69
CA LYS A 18 -30.12 33.95 8.68
C LYS A 18 -28.83 33.80 7.88
N LYS A 19 -28.25 34.90 7.42
CA LYS A 19 -26.98 34.95 6.66
C LYS A 19 -25.78 34.48 7.51
N ASN A 20 -25.73 34.81 8.77
CA ASN A 20 -24.70 34.35 9.71
C ASN A 20 -24.82 32.83 9.99
N ARG A 21 -26.04 32.31 10.11
CA ARG A 21 -26.30 30.89 10.24
C ARG A 21 -25.79 30.09 9.02
N THR A 22 -26.07 30.58 7.82
CA THR A 22 -25.59 29.97 6.56
C THR A 22 -24.06 29.96 6.46
N ALA A 23 -23.38 31.07 6.82
CA ALA A 23 -21.91 31.13 6.82
C ALA A 23 -21.28 30.16 7.84
N ASN A 24 -21.91 29.97 8.99
CA ASN A 24 -21.46 29.03 10.00
C ASN A 24 -21.71 27.57 9.56
N LEU A 25 -22.83 27.29 8.89
CA LEU A 25 -23.14 25.98 8.34
C LEU A 25 -22.18 25.60 7.20
N VAL A 26 -21.84 26.53 6.29
CA VAL A 26 -20.85 26.31 5.22
C VAL A 26 -19.46 26.07 5.82
N GLY A 27 -19.06 26.84 6.83
CA GLY A 27 -17.79 26.64 7.52
C GLY A 27 -17.71 25.30 8.23
N ALA A 28 -18.72 24.94 9.00
CA ALA A 28 -18.77 23.67 9.74
C ALA A 28 -18.92 22.46 8.79
N GLY A 29 -19.80 22.53 7.80
CA GLY A 29 -20.00 21.47 6.82
C GLY A 29 -18.76 21.22 5.97
N GLY A 30 -18.02 22.28 5.58
CA GLY A 30 -16.77 22.18 4.86
C GLY A 30 -15.66 21.50 5.67
N VAL A 31 -15.56 21.80 6.97
CA VAL A 31 -14.58 21.15 7.87
C VAL A 31 -14.91 19.68 8.06
N VAL A 32 -16.16 19.34 8.36
CA VAL A 32 -16.58 17.94 8.54
C VAL A 32 -16.41 17.15 7.23
N GLY A 33 -16.77 17.75 6.08
CA GLY A 33 -16.60 17.13 4.77
C GLY A 33 -15.14 16.88 4.42
N SER A 34 -14.22 17.80 4.74
CA SER A 34 -12.79 17.64 4.46
C SER A 34 -12.14 16.57 5.34
N ILE A 35 -12.54 16.45 6.62
CA ILE A 35 -12.09 15.36 7.49
C ILE A 35 -12.62 14.02 6.98
N GLY A 36 -13.90 13.96 6.61
CA GLY A 36 -14.49 12.74 6.03
C GLY A 36 -13.80 12.30 4.75
N ALA A 37 -13.48 13.23 3.84
CA ALA A 37 -12.74 12.98 2.62
C ALA A 37 -11.31 12.46 2.90
N ALA A 38 -10.60 13.05 3.86
CA ALA A 38 -9.27 12.61 4.26
C ALA A 38 -9.26 11.19 4.83
N VAL A 39 -10.22 10.86 5.71
CA VAL A 39 -10.37 9.51 6.28
C VAL A 39 -10.76 8.50 5.19
N GLY A 40 -11.71 8.84 4.32
CA GLY A 40 -12.13 8.03 3.20
C GLY A 40 -10.98 7.72 2.24
N TYR A 41 -10.23 8.74 1.83
CA TYR A 41 -9.03 8.59 1.01
C TYR A 41 -8.02 7.64 1.64
N ASN A 42 -7.68 7.85 2.92
CA ASN A 42 -6.70 7.02 3.62
C ASN A 42 -7.12 5.54 3.65
N ARG A 43 -8.41 5.28 3.93
CA ARG A 43 -8.95 3.91 3.97
C ARG A 43 -8.88 3.22 2.60
N VAL A 44 -9.32 3.89 1.54
CA VAL A 44 -9.33 3.34 0.18
C VAL A 44 -7.90 3.18 -0.36
N ALA A 45 -7.05 4.19 -0.22
CA ALA A 45 -5.67 4.15 -0.68
C ALA A 45 -4.85 3.05 0.03
N ASN A 46 -5.07 2.83 1.33
CA ASN A 46 -4.43 1.75 2.07
C ASN A 46 -4.92 0.37 1.59
N LYS A 47 -6.22 0.19 1.37
CA LYS A 47 -6.78 -1.08 0.89
C LYS A 47 -6.27 -1.46 -0.50
N LEU A 48 -6.27 -0.52 -1.44
CA LEU A 48 -5.78 -0.75 -2.81
C LEU A 48 -4.26 -0.97 -2.83
N GLY A 49 -3.53 -0.15 -2.08
CA GLY A 49 -2.07 -0.26 -2.01
C GLY A 49 -1.60 -1.56 -1.38
N THR A 50 -2.22 -2.03 -0.29
CA THR A 50 -1.88 -3.33 0.31
C THR A 50 -2.13 -4.48 -0.66
N LYS A 51 -3.27 -4.50 -1.35
CA LYS A 51 -3.57 -5.52 -2.36
C LYS A 51 -2.52 -5.56 -3.48
N LYS A 52 -2.06 -4.39 -3.94
CA LYS A 52 -1.01 -4.30 -4.97
C LYS A 52 0.32 -4.86 -4.48
N ILE A 53 0.73 -4.53 -3.24
CA ILE A 53 1.96 -5.04 -2.62
C ILE A 53 1.88 -6.55 -2.46
N ASP A 54 0.77 -7.09 -1.95
CA ASP A 54 0.58 -8.53 -1.75
C ASP A 54 0.64 -9.30 -3.08
N ASN A 55 -0.02 -8.80 -4.14
CA ASN A 55 0.04 -9.41 -5.47
C ASN A 55 1.46 -9.41 -6.06
N GLN A 56 2.22 -8.33 -5.87
CA GLN A 56 3.61 -8.28 -6.31
C GLN A 56 4.49 -9.26 -5.51
N ALA A 57 4.30 -9.35 -4.20
CA ALA A 57 5.01 -10.28 -3.35
C ALA A 57 4.75 -11.74 -3.74
N GLN A 58 3.50 -12.09 -4.02
CA GLN A 58 3.13 -13.43 -4.48
C GLN A 58 3.83 -13.77 -5.80
N LYS A 59 3.84 -12.86 -6.78
CA LYS A 59 4.56 -13.06 -8.05
C LYS A 59 6.07 -13.25 -7.84
N HIS A 60 6.68 -12.53 -6.90
CA HIS A 60 8.09 -12.69 -6.57
C HIS A 60 8.36 -14.05 -5.88
N LEU A 61 7.49 -14.48 -4.98
CA LEU A 61 7.57 -15.80 -4.35
C LEU A 61 7.45 -16.93 -5.37
N GLU A 62 6.47 -16.86 -6.27
CA GLU A 62 6.28 -17.85 -7.33
C GLU A 62 7.51 -17.95 -8.25
N LYS A 63 8.00 -16.81 -8.75
CA LYS A 63 9.21 -16.78 -9.58
C LYS A 63 10.42 -17.33 -8.86
N GLY A 64 10.65 -16.90 -7.62
CA GLY A 64 11.78 -17.37 -6.81
C GLY A 64 11.69 -18.86 -6.50
N THR A 65 10.50 -19.37 -6.17
CA THR A 65 10.26 -20.80 -5.92
C THR A 65 10.49 -21.62 -7.18
N ASN A 66 10.03 -21.17 -8.35
CA ASN A 66 10.25 -21.86 -9.62
C ASN A 66 11.74 -21.95 -9.97
N LEU A 67 12.52 -20.89 -9.72
CA LEU A 67 13.98 -20.91 -9.92
C LEU A 67 14.66 -21.90 -8.98
N ILE A 68 14.29 -21.93 -7.70
CA ILE A 68 14.82 -22.88 -6.70
C ILE A 68 14.47 -24.31 -7.11
N ASN A 69 13.26 -24.57 -7.61
CA ASN A 69 12.85 -25.89 -8.06
C ASN A 69 13.65 -26.35 -9.27
N ALA A 70 13.82 -25.48 -10.28
CA ALA A 70 14.63 -25.80 -11.47
C ALA A 70 16.09 -26.08 -11.12
N GLU A 71 16.67 -25.30 -10.20
CA GLU A 71 18.02 -25.55 -9.68
C GLU A 71 18.12 -26.88 -8.92
N SER A 72 17.12 -27.18 -8.09
CA SER A 72 17.02 -28.47 -7.36
C SER A 72 17.00 -29.65 -8.33
N GLU A 73 16.14 -29.60 -9.34
CA GLU A 73 16.04 -30.66 -10.35
C GLU A 73 17.34 -30.85 -11.12
N LYS A 74 18.05 -29.76 -11.43
CA LYS A 74 19.36 -29.84 -12.07
C LYS A 74 20.37 -30.54 -11.20
N LEU A 75 20.48 -30.14 -9.92
CA LEU A 75 21.44 -30.75 -8.99
C LEU A 75 21.15 -32.23 -8.74
N VAL A 76 19.88 -32.61 -8.63
CA VAL A 76 19.50 -34.04 -8.48
C VAL A 76 19.84 -34.81 -9.74
N ARG A 77 19.56 -34.28 -10.94
CA ARG A 77 19.96 -34.92 -12.21
C ARG A 77 21.48 -35.12 -12.32
N ASP A 78 22.25 -34.10 -11.96
CA ASP A 78 23.71 -34.17 -11.98
C ASP A 78 24.24 -35.21 -10.97
N ALA A 79 23.64 -35.30 -9.79
CA ALA A 79 23.99 -36.31 -8.78
C ALA A 79 23.68 -37.73 -9.29
N ARG A 80 22.53 -37.97 -9.91
CA ARG A 80 22.17 -39.25 -10.52
C ARG A 80 23.09 -39.65 -11.67
N LEU A 81 23.43 -38.68 -12.53
CA LEU A 81 24.35 -38.89 -13.64
C LEU A 81 25.73 -39.36 -13.11
N ARG A 82 26.27 -38.69 -12.08
CA ARG A 82 27.54 -39.05 -11.45
C ARG A 82 27.47 -40.48 -10.89
N ARG A 83 26.40 -40.84 -10.21
CA ARG A 83 26.18 -42.22 -9.70
C ARG A 83 26.11 -43.23 -10.82
N ASP A 84 25.45 -42.93 -11.95
CA ASP A 84 25.35 -43.88 -13.08
C ASP A 84 26.71 -44.07 -13.77
N ILE A 85 27.51 -43.00 -13.90
CA ILE A 85 28.89 -43.08 -14.37
C ILE A 85 29.73 -43.99 -13.44
N ALA A 86 29.66 -43.75 -12.12
CA ALA A 86 30.36 -44.56 -11.13
C ALA A 86 29.91 -46.02 -11.17
N GLY A 87 28.59 -46.27 -11.26
CA GLY A 87 28.03 -47.60 -11.37
C GLY A 87 28.48 -48.34 -12.63
N THR A 88 28.57 -47.64 -13.76
CA THR A 88 29.09 -48.21 -15.01
C THR A 88 30.58 -48.56 -14.88
N ALA A 89 31.39 -47.68 -14.31
CA ALA A 89 32.81 -47.92 -14.07
C ALA A 89 33.03 -49.15 -13.14
N LEU A 90 32.24 -49.26 -12.07
CA LEU A 90 32.28 -50.44 -11.17
C LEU A 90 31.90 -51.73 -11.90
N LYS A 91 30.88 -51.69 -12.76
CA LYS A 91 30.45 -52.83 -13.56
C LYS A 91 31.54 -53.28 -14.52
N ASP A 92 32.20 -52.36 -15.19
CA ASP A 92 33.25 -52.67 -16.14
C ASP A 92 34.51 -53.18 -15.45
N LYS A 93 34.84 -52.67 -14.25
CA LYS A 93 35.87 -53.20 -13.40
C LYS A 93 35.53 -54.65 -12.98
N ALA A 94 34.35 -54.90 -12.48
CA ALA A 94 33.92 -56.23 -12.05
C ALA A 94 33.96 -57.23 -13.22
N ARG A 95 33.58 -56.85 -14.46
CA ARG A 95 33.66 -57.67 -15.64
C ARG A 95 35.09 -58.06 -15.97
N ARG A 96 36.03 -57.09 -15.93
CA ARG A 96 37.47 -57.34 -16.19
C ARG A 96 38.05 -58.28 -15.12
N ASP A 97 37.73 -58.04 -13.85
CA ASP A 97 38.24 -58.82 -12.73
C ASP A 97 37.70 -60.27 -12.71
N ILE A 98 36.51 -60.52 -13.25
CA ILE A 98 35.90 -61.86 -13.38
C ILE A 98 36.53 -62.61 -14.56
N SER A 99 36.96 -61.91 -15.60
CA SER A 99 37.55 -62.54 -16.78
C SER A 99 38.79 -63.37 -16.41
N GLY A 100 38.73 -64.67 -16.67
CA GLY A 100 39.81 -65.63 -16.34
C GLY A 100 39.79 -66.20 -14.89
N LYS A 101 38.78 -65.86 -14.07
CA LYS A 101 38.62 -66.40 -12.69
C LYS A 101 37.66 -67.58 -12.68
N GLY A 102 38.02 -68.60 -11.90
CA GLY A 102 37.11 -69.78 -11.64
C GLY A 102 35.88 -69.35 -10.82
N PRO A 103 34.88 -70.29 -10.64
CA PRO A 103 33.57 -69.95 -10.04
C PRO A 103 33.66 -69.27 -8.65
N PHE A 104 34.56 -69.74 -7.81
CA PHE A 104 34.76 -69.18 -6.45
C PHE A 104 35.33 -67.73 -6.47
N GLY A 105 36.30 -67.47 -7.36
CA GLY A 105 36.86 -66.13 -7.52
C GLY A 105 35.83 -65.14 -8.09
N ALA A 106 35.03 -65.55 -9.07
CA ALA A 106 33.94 -64.76 -9.62
C ALA A 106 32.87 -64.44 -8.57
N GLY A 107 32.54 -65.37 -7.66
CA GLY A 107 31.60 -65.16 -6.57
C GLY A 107 32.03 -64.07 -5.58
N LYS A 108 33.33 -64.02 -5.25
CA LYS A 108 33.86 -62.96 -4.38
C LYS A 108 33.75 -61.57 -5.04
N ILE A 109 34.18 -61.45 -6.28
CA ILE A 109 34.14 -60.20 -7.04
C ILE A 109 32.68 -59.68 -7.17
N ARG A 110 31.71 -60.56 -7.43
CA ARG A 110 30.28 -60.18 -7.47
C ARG A 110 29.79 -59.60 -6.14
N ARG A 111 30.22 -60.16 -5.01
CA ARG A 111 29.85 -59.64 -3.66
C ARG A 111 30.47 -58.29 -3.40
N GLU A 112 31.75 -58.08 -3.77
CA GLU A 112 32.43 -56.80 -3.64
C GLU A 112 31.73 -55.73 -4.53
N PHE A 113 31.42 -56.03 -5.79
CA PHE A 113 30.66 -55.18 -6.67
C PHE A 113 29.30 -54.78 -6.07
N ALA A 114 28.55 -55.78 -5.53
CA ALA A 114 27.26 -55.49 -4.92
C ALA A 114 27.39 -54.57 -3.70
N LYS A 115 28.47 -54.72 -2.90
CA LYS A 115 28.77 -53.84 -1.76
C LYS A 115 29.10 -52.44 -2.22
N ASP A 116 29.97 -52.29 -3.20
CA ASP A 116 30.39 -50.97 -3.73
C ASP A 116 29.21 -50.24 -4.40
N LEU A 117 28.36 -50.97 -5.11
CA LEU A 117 27.14 -50.39 -5.73
C LEU A 117 26.12 -49.94 -4.66
N ARG A 118 25.99 -50.66 -3.54
CA ARG A 118 25.16 -50.22 -2.41
C ARG A 118 25.72 -48.97 -1.79
N ALA A 119 27.04 -48.87 -1.60
CA ALA A 119 27.70 -47.68 -1.08
C ALA A 119 27.47 -46.45 -1.98
N GLU A 120 27.56 -46.59 -3.31
CA GLU A 120 27.28 -45.52 -4.25
C GLU A 120 25.79 -45.07 -4.23
N ASN A 121 24.87 -46.04 -4.11
CA ASN A 121 23.43 -45.71 -3.92
C ASN A 121 23.17 -44.97 -2.60
N GLN A 122 23.86 -45.33 -1.53
CA GLN A 122 23.74 -44.66 -0.25
C GLN A 122 24.27 -43.21 -0.33
N LYS A 123 25.42 -43.00 -0.96
CA LYS A 123 25.97 -41.67 -1.21
C LYS A 123 25.00 -40.78 -2.04
N LEU A 124 24.35 -41.38 -3.05
CA LEU A 124 23.33 -40.65 -3.82
C LEU A 124 22.16 -40.24 -2.93
N ALA A 125 21.62 -41.15 -2.10
CA ALA A 125 20.51 -40.84 -1.21
C ALA A 125 20.86 -39.72 -0.20
N GLU A 126 22.07 -39.78 0.35
CA GLU A 126 22.60 -38.72 1.24
C GLU A 126 22.74 -37.36 0.52
N THR A 127 23.24 -37.40 -0.73
CA THR A 127 23.35 -36.19 -1.57
C THR A 127 22.00 -35.61 -1.91
N GLU A 128 21.02 -36.42 -2.33
CA GLU A 128 19.64 -35.96 -2.62
C GLU A 128 18.98 -35.36 -1.36
N LYS A 129 19.18 -35.98 -0.18
CA LYS A 129 18.69 -35.43 1.10
C LYS A 129 19.34 -34.10 1.42
N SER A 130 20.65 -33.96 1.21
CA SER A 130 21.38 -32.71 1.44
C SER A 130 20.89 -31.61 0.50
N ILE A 131 20.69 -31.90 -0.80
CA ILE A 131 20.11 -30.97 -1.78
C ILE A 131 18.71 -30.53 -1.34
N SER A 132 17.86 -31.48 -0.91
CA SER A 132 16.50 -31.18 -0.44
C SER A 132 16.52 -30.25 0.77
N ASN A 133 17.36 -30.52 1.77
CA ASN A 133 17.51 -29.70 2.96
C ASN A 133 17.98 -28.27 2.61
N PHE A 134 18.99 -28.16 1.74
CA PHE A 134 19.51 -26.89 1.27
C PHE A 134 18.44 -26.06 0.52
N MET A 135 17.69 -26.70 -0.37
CA MET A 135 16.62 -26.01 -1.12
C MET A 135 15.46 -25.59 -0.22
N ASN A 136 15.12 -26.39 0.79
CA ASN A 136 14.11 -26.01 1.78
C ASN A 136 14.56 -24.80 2.61
N ALA A 137 15.82 -24.76 3.01
CA ALA A 137 16.38 -23.59 3.69
C ALA A 137 16.34 -22.34 2.80
N ARG A 138 16.67 -22.45 1.51
CA ARG A 138 16.57 -21.34 0.54
C ARG A 138 15.12 -20.86 0.32
N ARG A 139 14.14 -21.78 0.26
CA ARG A 139 12.71 -21.40 0.18
C ARG A 139 12.26 -20.66 1.43
N ALA A 140 12.68 -21.11 2.62
CA ALA A 140 12.37 -20.44 3.88
C ALA A 140 13.00 -19.03 3.95
N ASP A 141 14.26 -18.87 3.50
CA ASP A 141 14.93 -17.58 3.45
C ASP A 141 14.24 -16.63 2.45
N LEU A 142 13.90 -17.10 1.26
CA LEU A 142 13.14 -16.34 0.28
C LEU A 142 11.81 -15.84 0.88
N SER A 143 11.06 -16.71 1.55
CA SER A 143 9.80 -16.37 2.20
C SER A 143 9.99 -15.28 3.26
N ARG A 144 11.00 -15.41 4.12
CA ARG A 144 11.33 -14.41 5.16
C ARG A 144 11.69 -13.05 4.55
N ARG A 145 12.52 -13.02 3.51
CA ARG A 145 12.93 -11.78 2.81
C ARG A 145 11.75 -11.09 2.17
N VAL A 146 10.90 -11.83 1.48
CA VAL A 146 9.69 -11.28 0.83
C VAL A 146 8.72 -10.77 1.88
N SER A 147 8.44 -11.51 2.96
CA SER A 147 7.58 -11.06 4.05
C SER A 147 8.10 -9.78 4.69
N GLY A 148 9.40 -9.71 5.02
CA GLY A 148 9.99 -8.51 5.58
C GLY A 148 9.98 -7.30 4.62
N ALA A 149 10.10 -7.53 3.31
CA ALA A 149 9.96 -6.48 2.31
C ALA A 149 8.51 -5.99 2.20
N VAL A 150 7.53 -6.89 2.25
CA VAL A 150 6.10 -6.58 2.26
C VAL A 150 5.73 -5.71 3.46
N GLU A 151 6.16 -6.11 4.65
CA GLU A 151 5.89 -5.37 5.89
C GLU A 151 6.44 -3.94 5.82
N ARG A 152 7.70 -3.79 5.39
CA ARG A 152 8.34 -2.47 5.21
C ARG A 152 7.60 -1.64 4.17
N SER A 153 7.24 -2.23 3.03
CA SER A 153 6.52 -1.53 1.96
C SER A 153 5.13 -1.08 2.41
N LYS A 154 4.40 -1.92 3.16
CA LYS A 154 3.10 -1.56 3.76
C LYS A 154 3.24 -0.43 4.78
N ALA A 155 4.26 -0.45 5.62
CA ALA A 155 4.52 0.61 6.60
C ALA A 155 4.82 1.96 5.93
N VAL A 156 5.72 1.98 4.93
CA VAL A 156 6.05 3.18 4.14
C VAL A 156 4.81 3.72 3.42
N MET A 157 4.04 2.84 2.79
CA MET A 157 2.81 3.23 2.10
C MET A 157 1.78 3.83 3.06
N LYS A 158 1.53 3.19 4.21
CA LYS A 158 0.60 3.73 5.23
C LYS A 158 1.02 5.12 5.69
N ARG A 159 2.32 5.33 5.99
CA ARG A 159 2.86 6.64 6.35
C ARG A 159 2.65 7.68 5.25
N LYS A 160 2.94 7.33 3.99
CA LYS A 160 2.75 8.21 2.83
C LYS A 160 1.28 8.57 2.62
N ASN A 161 0.37 7.61 2.75
CA ASN A 161 -1.07 7.84 2.62
C ASN A 161 -1.63 8.67 3.76
N SER A 162 -1.16 8.47 5.01
CA SER A 162 -1.51 9.31 6.15
C SER A 162 -1.09 10.77 5.94
N ASN A 163 0.13 11.01 5.46
CA ASN A 163 0.60 12.36 5.16
C ASN A 163 -0.24 13.03 4.06
N ARG A 164 -0.62 12.29 3.01
CA ARG A 164 -1.51 12.78 1.96
C ARG A 164 -2.91 13.07 2.50
N ALA A 165 -3.46 12.20 3.33
CA ALA A 165 -4.76 12.41 3.97
C ALA A 165 -4.75 13.67 4.85
N LEU A 166 -3.69 13.90 5.62
CA LEU A 166 -3.50 15.12 6.39
C LEU A 166 -3.47 16.36 5.48
N ALA A 167 -2.72 16.31 4.37
CA ALA A 167 -2.68 17.42 3.41
C ALA A 167 -4.07 17.72 2.81
N ILE A 168 -4.85 16.68 2.45
CA ILE A 168 -6.23 16.86 1.97
C ILE A 168 -7.12 17.49 3.04
N GLY A 169 -7.03 16.99 4.28
CA GLY A 169 -7.80 17.51 5.41
C GLY A 169 -7.47 18.96 5.70
N THR A 170 -6.19 19.32 5.80
CA THR A 170 -5.76 20.71 6.09
C THR A 170 -6.10 21.67 4.96
N ALA A 171 -5.91 21.28 3.70
CA ALA A 171 -6.30 22.10 2.55
C ALA A 171 -7.82 22.34 2.53
N GLY A 172 -8.62 21.30 2.78
CA GLY A 172 -10.07 21.42 2.84
C GLY A 172 -10.56 22.32 3.99
N ILE A 173 -9.93 22.24 5.17
CA ILE A 173 -10.22 23.14 6.29
C ILE A 173 -9.84 24.57 5.94
N GLY A 174 -8.67 24.80 5.34
CA GLY A 174 -8.22 26.12 4.89
C GLY A 174 -9.18 26.75 3.91
N LEU A 175 -9.63 26.00 2.90
CA LEU A 175 -10.62 26.46 1.91
C LEU A 175 -11.97 26.80 2.54
N SER A 176 -12.46 26.01 3.48
CA SER A 176 -13.75 26.25 4.15
C SER A 176 -13.69 27.50 5.05
N LEU A 177 -12.56 27.75 5.73
CA LEU A 177 -12.34 28.96 6.51
C LEU A 177 -12.20 30.21 5.61
N ALA A 178 -11.51 30.09 4.47
CA ALA A 178 -11.41 31.16 3.49
C ALA A 178 -12.78 31.50 2.90
N ALA A 179 -13.58 30.51 2.52
CA ALA A 179 -14.95 30.73 2.02
C ALA A 179 -15.82 31.44 3.07
N ARG A 180 -15.72 31.02 4.35
CA ARG A 180 -16.42 31.70 5.46
C ARG A 180 -15.99 33.16 5.59
N LYS A 181 -14.69 33.45 5.47
CA LYS A 181 -14.15 34.81 5.55
C LYS A 181 -14.64 35.68 4.38
N LEU A 182 -14.67 35.13 3.16
CA LEU A 182 -15.17 35.80 1.97
C LEU A 182 -16.68 36.13 2.09
N ILE A 183 -17.48 35.19 2.56
CA ILE A 183 -18.90 35.41 2.80
C ILE A 183 -19.12 36.53 3.84
N LYS A 184 -18.30 36.57 4.89
CA LYS A 184 -18.35 37.63 5.89
C LYS A 184 -17.85 39.00 5.39
N SER A 185 -16.82 39.08 4.54
CA SER A 185 -16.27 40.32 4.00
C SER A 185 -17.21 40.97 3.00
N ARG A 186 -17.82 40.19 2.09
CA ARG A 186 -18.87 40.73 1.18
C ARG A 186 -20.03 41.37 1.92
N ARG A 187 -20.42 40.83 3.07
CA ARG A 187 -21.49 41.38 3.91
C ARG A 187 -21.14 42.70 4.57
N LYS A 188 -19.87 42.92 4.92
CA LYS A 188 -19.44 44.25 5.43
C LYS A 188 -19.53 45.32 4.35
N GLN A 189 -19.23 45.00 3.10
CA GLN A 189 -19.37 45.93 1.97
C GLN A 189 -20.83 46.26 1.68
N GLU A 190 -21.74 45.27 1.65
CA GLU A 190 -23.15 45.51 1.43
C GLU A 190 -23.79 46.35 2.55
N GLY A 191 -23.35 46.15 3.82
CA GLY A 191 -23.80 46.93 4.96
C GLY A 191 -23.28 48.38 4.93
N SER A 192 -22.05 48.64 4.45
CA SER A 192 -21.51 49.99 4.31
C SER A 192 -22.17 50.79 3.16
N VAL A 193 -22.53 50.12 2.06
CA VAL A 193 -23.24 50.77 0.95
C VAL A 193 -24.66 51.15 1.38
N MET A 194 -25.35 50.37 2.23
CA MET A 194 -26.65 50.78 2.77
C MET A 194 -26.60 51.96 3.73
N ILE A 195 -25.50 52.10 4.49
CA ILE A 195 -25.34 53.25 5.40
C ILE A 195 -25.11 54.57 4.60
N ASP A 196 -24.33 54.48 3.49
CA ASP A 196 -24.10 55.64 2.62
C ASP A 196 -25.38 56.05 1.88
N ALA A 197 -26.21 55.09 1.44
CA ALA A 197 -27.50 55.42 0.82
C ALA A 197 -28.50 56.08 1.76
N SER A 198 -28.44 55.79 3.07
CA SER A 198 -29.29 56.43 4.06
C SER A 198 -28.88 57.91 4.37
N ASN A 199 -27.62 58.28 4.11
CA ASN A 199 -27.16 59.64 4.22
C ASN A 199 -27.55 60.53 3.03
N LEU A 200 -27.93 59.93 1.89
CA LEU A 200 -28.41 60.64 0.69
C LEU A 200 -29.85 61.15 0.79
N TYR A 201 -30.60 60.76 1.83
CA TYR A 201 -31.99 61.23 2.02
C TYR A 201 -32.15 62.32 3.10
N ASN A 202 -31.08 62.83 3.62
CA ASN A 202 -31.13 64.08 4.39
C ASN A 202 -31.00 65.32 3.41
N ILE A 203 -31.99 65.47 2.57
CA ILE A 203 -32.25 66.79 1.88
C ILE A 203 -32.79 67.69 2.95
N PRO A 204 -32.14 68.86 3.28
CA PRO A 204 -32.76 69.87 4.13
C PRO A 204 -33.99 70.35 3.41
N ASP A 205 -35.14 70.39 4.09
CA ASP A 205 -36.32 71.08 3.63
C ASP A 205 -35.99 72.58 3.48
N GLU A 206 -35.63 72.98 2.27
CA GLU A 206 -35.52 74.38 1.84
C GLU A 206 -36.92 74.91 1.60
N ASN A 207 -37.68 75.18 2.67
CA ASN A 207 -38.88 75.97 2.61
C ASN A 207 -39.20 76.52 4.00
N ASP A 208 -38.39 77.51 4.38
CA ASP A 208 -38.81 78.54 5.39
C ASP A 208 -38.17 79.91 5.11
N ASN A 209 -38.58 80.48 3.97
CA ASN A 209 -38.32 81.85 3.70
C ASN A 209 -39.54 82.53 3.08
N THR A 210 -40.58 82.64 3.87
CA THR A 210 -41.59 83.67 3.64
C THR A 210 -42.06 84.22 4.97
N LYS A 211 -41.43 85.28 5.47
CA LYS A 211 -42.07 86.45 6.09
C LYS A 211 -41.02 87.39 6.61
N ASN A 212 -41.12 88.59 6.00
CA ASN A 212 -40.87 90.00 6.24
C ASN A 212 -39.84 90.62 5.36
#